data_8fd53bcb1ec4635ca07a649b7f1ebd57
#
_entry.id   8fd53bcb1ec4635ca07a649b7f1ebd57
#
_cell.length_a   1.000
_cell.length_b   1.000
_cell.length_c   1.000
_cell.angle_alpha   90.00
_cell.angle_beta   90.00
_cell.angle_gamma   90.00
#
_symmetry.space_group_name_H-M   'P 1'
#
loop_
_entity.id
_entity.type
_entity.pdbx_description
1 polymer ?
#
loop_
_entity_poly.entity_id
_entity_poly.type
_entity_poly.pdbx_seq_one_letter_code
_entity_poly.pdbx_strand_id
1 'polypeptide(L)'
;MAAVAATVVGLSVAGTATTYAADMDIVDTAVGAGQFETLAAALGAAGLVDTLKGDGPFTVFAPTDAAFAKLPDGTVETLLKPENKDQLVGILTYHVVPGKVMAADVVKITEAETVNGAEIKVSVDGDTVMINDATVTAADVGASNGVIHVIDTVLLPPEM
;
A
#
# COMPACT_ATOMS: atom_id res chain seq x y z
N MET A 1 11.14 29.76 38.20
CA MET A 1 11.37 29.56 37.74
C MET A 1 11.23 28.61 37.01
N ALA A 2 11.45 28.48 36.71
CA ALA A 2 11.42 27.76 36.09
C ALA A 2 10.74 26.94 35.47
N ALA A 3 10.62 26.47 35.78
CA ALA A 3 9.95 25.63 35.44
C ALA A 3 9.48 25.39 34.35
N VAL A 4 9.24 25.75 34.18
CA VAL A 4 8.86 25.70 33.36
C VAL A 4 8.96 24.97 32.47
N ALA A 5 9.65 24.95 32.38
CA ALA A 5 9.94 24.24 31.56
C ALA A 5 9.26 23.28 31.08
N ALA A 6 9.24 22.71 31.75
CA ALA A 6 8.64 21.62 31.46
C ALA A 6 7.85 21.65 30.38
N THR A 7 7.35 22.29 30.45
CA THR A 7 6.48 22.27 29.70
C THR A 7 6.65 21.89 28.49
N VAL A 8 7.28 22.14 28.17
CA VAL A 8 7.45 21.93 27.09
C VAL A 8 7.30 20.84 26.64
N VAL A 9 7.68 20.40 27.16
CA VAL A 9 7.54 19.30 27.03
C VAL A 9 6.47 18.82 26.53
N GLY A 10 5.79 18.93 27.23
CA GLY A 10 4.71 18.24 26.87
C GLY A 10 4.43 18.51 25.54
N LEU A 11 4.71 19.47 25.28
CA LEU A 11 4.36 19.76 24.14
C LEU A 11 4.77 18.99 23.22
N SER A 12 5.65 18.95 23.30
CA SER A 12 6.16 18.29 22.32
C SER A 12 5.49 17.15 22.11
N VAL A 13 5.27 16.65 22.99
CA VAL A 13 4.63 15.50 22.92
C VAL A 13 3.49 15.53 22.13
N ALA A 14 2.65 16.20 22.50
CA ALA A 14 1.42 16.17 21.84
C ALA A 14 1.66 16.32 20.40
N GLY A 15 2.39 17.23 20.05
CA GLY A 15 2.54 17.43 18.69
C GLY A 15 3.09 16.23 18.02
N THR A 16 3.88 15.55 18.72
CA THR A 16 4.50 14.40 18.15
C THR A 16 3.50 13.40 17.64
N ALA A 17 2.50 13.15 18.39
CA ALA A 17 1.52 12.18 17.99
C ALA A 17 0.95 12.48 16.62
N THR A 18 0.78 13.72 16.34
CA THR A 18 0.16 14.12 15.11
C THR A 18 1.03 13.87 13.90
N THR A 19 2.33 13.93 14.07
CA THR A 19 3.21 13.81 12.94
C THR A 19 3.55 12.38 12.58
N TYR A 20 3.18 11.43 13.41
CA TYR A 20 3.55 10.06 13.14
C TYR A 20 3.15 9.57 11.75
N ALA A 21 1.96 9.83 11.34
CA ALA A 21 1.49 9.34 10.06
C ALA A 21 2.36 9.85 8.91
N ALA A 22 2.83 11.07 9.00
CA ALA A 22 3.64 11.65 7.95
C ALA A 22 5.08 11.16 7.97
N ASP A 23 5.53 10.64 9.11
CA ASP A 23 6.90 10.16 9.24
C ASP A 23 7.05 8.67 8.94
N MET A 24 5.95 7.97 8.79
CA MET A 24 5.97 6.54 8.50
C MET A 24 5.94 6.32 7.00
N ASP A 25 6.78 5.43 6.52
CA ASP A 25 6.77 5.09 5.11
C ASP A 25 5.58 4.17 4.78
N ILE A 26 5.46 3.79 3.52
CA ILE A 26 4.35 2.98 3.03
C ILE A 26 4.26 1.67 3.82
N VAL A 27 5.39 1.02 4.03
CA VAL A 27 5.41 -0.28 4.69
C VAL A 27 5.01 -0.16 6.16
N ASP A 28 5.59 0.81 6.86
CA ASP A 28 5.28 1.01 8.28
C ASP A 28 3.83 1.45 8.48
N THR A 29 3.32 2.27 7.57
CA THR A 29 1.92 2.69 7.60
C THR A 29 0.99 1.49 7.40
N ALA A 30 1.29 0.63 6.45
CA ALA A 30 0.49 -0.55 6.20
C ALA A 30 0.52 -1.52 7.39
N VAL A 31 1.69 -1.77 7.94
CA VAL A 31 1.83 -2.65 9.11
C VAL A 31 1.07 -2.07 10.31
N GLY A 32 1.18 -0.77 10.49
CA GLY A 32 0.49 -0.10 11.60
C GLY A 32 -1.03 -0.13 11.50
N ALA A 33 -1.57 -0.27 10.30
CA ALA A 33 -3.01 -0.36 10.11
C ALA A 33 -3.61 -1.68 10.60
N GLY A 34 -2.80 -2.73 10.71
CA GLY A 34 -3.26 -4.01 11.25
C GLY A 34 -4.14 -4.85 10.34
N GLN A 35 -4.28 -4.44 9.09
CA GLN A 35 -5.11 -5.15 8.11
C GLN A 35 -4.30 -5.75 6.96
N PHE A 36 -2.99 -5.59 7.02
CA PHE A 36 -2.10 -5.95 5.91
C PHE A 36 -0.99 -6.90 6.36
N GLU A 37 -1.30 -7.79 7.27
CA GLU A 37 -0.31 -8.76 7.75
C GLU A 37 0.18 -9.66 6.62
N THR A 38 -0.73 -10.15 5.81
CA THR A 38 -0.38 -10.99 4.66
C THR A 38 0.45 -10.21 3.64
N LEU A 39 0.06 -8.97 3.38
CA LEU A 39 0.81 -8.11 2.46
C LEU A 39 2.23 -7.84 2.99
N ALA A 40 2.36 -7.56 4.28
CA ALA A 40 3.67 -7.33 4.87
C ALA A 40 4.56 -8.58 4.78
N ALA A 41 3.98 -9.75 5.03
CA ALA A 41 4.70 -11.01 4.89
C ALA A 41 5.13 -11.23 3.44
N ALA A 42 4.25 -10.92 2.49
CA ALA A 42 4.55 -11.05 1.07
C ALA A 42 5.66 -10.10 0.64
N LEU A 43 5.62 -8.86 1.10
CA LEU A 43 6.68 -7.88 0.80
C LEU A 43 8.03 -8.35 1.37
N GLY A 44 8.01 -8.90 2.57
CA GLY A 44 9.22 -9.44 3.17
C GLY A 44 9.77 -10.63 2.39
N ALA A 45 8.90 -11.54 1.99
CA ALA A 45 9.29 -12.72 1.23
C ALA A 45 9.83 -12.34 -0.16
N ALA A 46 9.26 -11.32 -0.77
CA ALA A 46 9.69 -10.84 -2.09
C ALA A 46 10.95 -9.98 -2.03
N GLY A 47 11.30 -9.49 -0.85
CA GLY A 47 12.44 -8.58 -0.70
C GLY A 47 12.15 -7.17 -1.20
N LEU A 48 10.89 -6.78 -1.23
CA LEU A 48 10.47 -5.47 -1.72
C LEU A 48 10.31 -4.43 -0.62
N VAL A 49 10.47 -4.82 0.63
CA VAL A 49 10.33 -3.90 1.76
C VAL A 49 11.26 -2.70 1.60
N ASP A 50 12.53 -2.95 1.32
CA ASP A 50 13.51 -1.88 1.16
C ASP A 50 13.21 -1.02 -0.07
N THR A 51 12.70 -1.63 -1.13
CA THR A 51 12.32 -0.90 -2.33
C THR A 51 11.20 0.10 -2.02
N LEU A 52 10.20 -0.35 -1.27
CA LEU A 52 9.07 0.50 -0.91
C LEU A 52 9.40 1.51 0.18
N LYS A 53 10.48 1.28 0.92
CA LYS A 53 10.98 2.26 1.90
C LYS A 53 11.90 3.30 1.26
N GLY A 54 12.20 3.13 -0.01
CA GLY A 54 13.07 4.05 -0.73
C GLY A 54 12.43 5.40 -1.00
N ASP A 55 13.14 6.19 -1.78
CA ASP A 55 12.78 7.59 -2.02
C ASP A 55 11.62 7.78 -2.98
N GLY A 56 10.62 7.03 -2.96
CA GLY A 56 9.45 7.20 -3.81
C GLY A 56 9.29 8.59 -4.40
N PRO A 57 8.13 9.08 -4.76
CA PRO A 57 6.84 8.60 -4.28
C PRO A 57 6.33 7.35 -5.00
N PHE A 58 5.59 6.59 -4.25
CA PHE A 58 4.92 5.41 -4.80
C PHE A 58 3.45 5.43 -4.42
N THR A 59 2.61 4.90 -5.29
CA THR A 59 1.21 4.65 -4.96
C THR A 59 1.05 3.14 -4.86
N VAL A 60 0.58 2.67 -3.71
CA VAL A 60 0.41 1.24 -3.45
C VAL A 60 -1.06 0.92 -3.29
N PHE A 61 -1.54 -0.02 -4.09
CA PHE A 61 -2.88 -0.56 -3.91
C PHE A 61 -2.76 -1.75 -2.97
N ALA A 62 -3.04 -1.52 -1.69
CA ALA A 62 -2.81 -2.50 -0.65
C ALA A 62 -4.04 -3.39 -0.44
N PRO A 63 -3.96 -4.67 -0.82
CA PRO A 63 -5.06 -5.59 -0.54
C PRO A 63 -5.05 -5.96 0.95
N THR A 64 -6.23 -6.00 1.55
CA THR A 64 -6.38 -6.39 2.95
C THR A 64 -6.19 -7.90 3.11
N ASP A 65 -6.08 -8.35 4.36
CA ASP A 65 -6.04 -9.79 4.63
C ASP A 65 -7.29 -10.48 4.10
N ALA A 66 -8.44 -9.82 4.18
CA ALA A 66 -9.69 -10.32 3.62
C ALA A 66 -9.61 -10.46 2.10
N ALA A 67 -8.86 -9.56 1.43
CA ALA A 67 -8.65 -9.64 -0.01
C ALA A 67 -7.85 -10.91 -0.36
N PHE A 68 -6.82 -11.20 0.40
CA PHE A 68 -6.05 -12.43 0.21
C PHE A 68 -6.90 -13.67 0.49
N ALA A 69 -7.84 -13.58 1.40
CA ALA A 69 -8.73 -14.68 1.72
C ALA A 69 -9.67 -15.05 0.56
N LYS A 70 -9.87 -14.14 -0.38
CA LYS A 70 -10.67 -14.41 -1.58
C LYS A 70 -9.93 -15.25 -2.61
N LEU A 71 -8.63 -15.36 -2.49
CA LEU A 71 -7.84 -16.20 -3.38
C LEU A 71 -8.10 -17.68 -3.07
N PRO A 72 -7.92 -18.57 -4.05
CA PRO A 72 -8.06 -20.00 -3.80
C PRO A 72 -7.17 -20.46 -2.66
N ASP A 73 -7.63 -21.46 -1.92
CA ASP A 73 -6.86 -22.01 -0.80
C ASP A 73 -5.48 -22.45 -1.25
N GLY A 74 -4.48 -22.07 -0.48
CA GLY A 74 -3.10 -22.43 -0.78
C GLY A 74 -2.39 -21.51 -1.75
N THR A 75 -3.09 -20.58 -2.39
CA THR A 75 -2.46 -19.66 -3.35
C THR A 75 -1.45 -18.77 -2.64
N VAL A 76 -1.84 -18.17 -1.52
CA VAL A 76 -0.95 -17.28 -0.77
C VAL A 76 0.26 -18.05 -0.26
N GLU A 77 0.04 -19.22 0.30
CA GLU A 77 1.13 -20.07 0.81
C GLU A 77 2.09 -20.45 -0.32
N THR A 78 1.54 -20.76 -1.48
CA THR A 78 2.35 -21.10 -2.65
C THR A 78 3.19 -19.91 -3.09
N LEU A 79 2.60 -18.72 -3.12
CA LEU A 79 3.30 -17.51 -3.53
C LEU A 79 4.39 -17.09 -2.55
N LEU A 80 4.22 -17.43 -1.28
CA LEU A 80 5.22 -17.11 -0.26
C LEU A 80 6.43 -18.05 -0.28
N LYS A 81 6.39 -19.10 -1.07
CA LYS A 81 7.52 -20.03 -1.18
C LYS A 81 8.66 -19.40 -1.94
N PRO A 82 9.91 -19.65 -1.53
CA PRO A 82 11.09 -19.09 -2.21
C PRO A 82 11.16 -19.44 -3.69
N GLU A 83 10.64 -20.59 -4.08
CA GLU A 83 10.64 -21.03 -5.47
C GLU A 83 9.70 -20.22 -6.36
N ASN A 84 8.72 -19.57 -5.76
CA ASN A 84 7.73 -18.74 -6.44
C ASN A 84 7.96 -17.25 -6.21
N LYS A 85 9.13 -16.89 -5.72
CA LYS A 85 9.45 -15.50 -5.41
C LYS A 85 9.25 -14.58 -6.60
N ASP A 86 9.63 -15.00 -7.79
CA ASP A 86 9.50 -14.17 -8.97
C ASP A 86 8.03 -13.86 -9.29
N GLN A 87 7.14 -14.82 -9.09
CA GLN A 87 5.71 -14.59 -9.26
C GLN A 87 5.19 -13.62 -8.20
N LEU A 88 5.64 -13.78 -6.97
CA LEU A 88 5.25 -12.89 -5.88
C LEU A 88 5.72 -11.47 -6.15
N VAL A 89 6.95 -11.29 -6.60
CA VAL A 89 7.48 -9.98 -6.97
C VAL A 89 6.63 -9.37 -8.09
N GLY A 90 6.27 -10.18 -9.09
CA GLY A 90 5.42 -9.72 -10.19
C GLY A 90 4.07 -9.23 -9.70
N ILE A 91 3.43 -9.97 -8.81
CA ILE A 91 2.14 -9.57 -8.24
C ILE A 91 2.28 -8.30 -7.42
N LEU A 92 3.28 -8.24 -6.56
CA LEU A 92 3.45 -7.07 -5.68
C LEU A 92 3.81 -5.81 -6.46
N THR A 93 4.65 -5.93 -7.48
CA THR A 93 4.97 -4.77 -8.32
C THR A 93 3.77 -4.34 -9.16
N TYR A 94 2.86 -5.26 -9.45
CA TYR A 94 1.62 -4.93 -10.12
C TYR A 94 0.65 -4.12 -9.23
N HIS A 95 0.88 -4.12 -7.93
CA HIS A 95 0.10 -3.30 -6.99
C HIS A 95 0.74 -1.94 -6.73
N VAL A 96 1.90 -1.68 -7.32
CA VAL A 96 2.64 -0.43 -7.10
C VAL A 96 2.69 0.37 -8.38
N VAL A 97 2.26 1.62 -8.28
CA VAL A 97 2.35 2.58 -9.40
C VAL A 97 3.41 3.61 -9.03
N PRO A 98 4.36 3.88 -9.94
CA PRO A 98 5.36 4.90 -9.66
C PRO A 98 4.70 6.29 -9.65
N GLY A 99 5.08 7.11 -8.69
CA GLY A 99 4.50 8.43 -8.53
C GLY A 99 3.41 8.44 -7.47
N LYS A 100 3.05 9.63 -7.04
CA LYS A 100 2.02 9.81 -6.02
C LYS A 100 0.70 10.12 -6.71
N VAL A 101 -0.20 9.16 -6.75
CA VAL A 101 -1.51 9.31 -7.39
C VAL A 101 -2.57 9.27 -6.29
N MET A 102 -3.16 10.43 -6.00
CA MET A 102 -4.22 10.55 -5.02
C MET A 102 -5.56 10.09 -5.63
N ALA A 103 -6.54 9.83 -4.78
CA ALA A 103 -7.86 9.41 -5.27
C ALA A 103 -8.43 10.40 -6.29
N ALA A 104 -8.23 11.70 -6.07
CA ALA A 104 -8.70 12.72 -6.99
C ALA A 104 -8.05 12.62 -8.37
N ASP A 105 -6.83 12.10 -8.41
CA ASP A 105 -6.12 11.90 -9.68
C ASP A 105 -6.49 10.57 -10.31
N VAL A 106 -6.66 9.54 -9.47
CA VAL A 106 -7.06 8.21 -9.93
C VAL A 106 -8.37 8.27 -10.70
N VAL A 107 -9.33 9.06 -10.22
CA VAL A 107 -10.64 9.15 -10.88
C VAL A 107 -10.58 9.86 -12.23
N LYS A 108 -9.48 10.50 -12.55
CA LYS A 108 -9.31 11.20 -13.80
C LYS A 108 -8.64 10.36 -14.88
N ILE A 109 -8.03 9.25 -14.47
CA ILE A 109 -7.33 8.39 -15.41
C ILE A 109 -8.13 7.12 -15.61
N THR A 110 -7.94 6.45 -16.71
CA THR A 110 -8.60 5.18 -17.01
C THR A 110 -7.65 4.01 -16.94
N GLU A 111 -6.36 4.28 -17.01
CA GLU A 111 -5.33 3.25 -16.95
C GLU A 111 -4.10 3.84 -16.27
N ALA A 112 -3.36 2.99 -15.60
CA ALA A 112 -2.09 3.39 -14.97
C ALA A 112 -1.07 2.28 -15.15
N GLU A 113 0.15 2.66 -15.49
CA GLU A 113 1.23 1.69 -15.63
C GLU A 113 1.81 1.39 -14.26
N THR A 114 1.98 0.13 -13.95
CA THR A 114 2.55 -0.31 -12.68
C THR A 114 4.06 -0.51 -12.79
N VAL A 115 4.71 -0.67 -11.65
CA VAL A 115 6.15 -0.96 -11.60
C VAL A 115 6.47 -2.28 -12.30
N ASN A 116 5.51 -3.17 -12.37
CA ASN A 116 5.64 -4.44 -13.10
C ASN A 116 5.75 -4.22 -14.60
N GLY A 117 5.28 -3.10 -15.11
CA GLY A 117 5.22 -2.81 -16.54
C GLY A 117 3.88 -3.12 -17.18
N ALA A 118 2.99 -3.76 -16.44
CA ALA A 118 1.63 -4.02 -16.92
C ALA A 118 0.72 -2.88 -16.46
N GLU A 119 -0.31 -2.62 -17.24
CA GLU A 119 -1.25 -1.56 -16.90
C GLU A 119 -2.41 -2.09 -16.08
N ILE A 120 -2.87 -1.27 -15.15
CA ILE A 120 -4.12 -1.51 -14.44
C ILE A 120 -5.18 -0.59 -14.99
N LYS A 121 -6.41 -1.09 -15.00
CA LYS A 121 -7.54 -0.28 -15.46
C LYS A 121 -8.23 0.34 -14.27
N VAL A 122 -8.54 1.60 -14.42
CA VAL A 122 -9.24 2.37 -13.39
C VAL A 122 -10.64 2.66 -13.89
N SER A 123 -11.62 2.30 -13.10
CA SER A 123 -13.01 2.69 -13.39
C SER A 123 -13.61 3.36 -12.18
N VAL A 124 -14.52 4.26 -12.43
CA VAL A 124 -15.21 4.98 -11.37
C VAL A 124 -16.71 4.80 -11.56
N ASP A 125 -17.36 4.31 -10.52
CA ASP A 125 -18.80 4.12 -10.54
C ASP A 125 -19.38 4.91 -9.38
N GLY A 126 -19.87 6.10 -9.68
CA GLY A 126 -20.34 7.02 -8.66
C GLY A 126 -19.19 7.46 -7.77
N ASP A 127 -19.26 7.12 -6.52
CA ASP A 127 -18.21 7.47 -5.55
C ASP A 127 -17.20 6.33 -5.34
N THR A 128 -17.35 5.24 -6.06
CA THR A 128 -16.52 4.06 -5.90
C THR A 128 -15.45 4.02 -6.99
N VAL A 129 -14.21 3.82 -6.58
CA VAL A 129 -13.11 3.62 -7.51
C VAL A 129 -12.80 2.14 -7.57
N MET A 130 -12.68 1.63 -8.77
CA MET A 130 -12.32 0.23 -8.99
C MET A 130 -11.02 0.16 -9.78
N ILE A 131 -10.17 -0.75 -9.36
CA ILE A 131 -8.90 -1.02 -10.04
C ILE A 131 -9.00 -2.46 -10.56
N ASN A 132 -9.14 -2.61 -11.86
CA ASN A 132 -9.49 -3.88 -12.48
C ASN A 132 -10.79 -4.41 -11.84
N ASP A 133 -10.72 -5.53 -11.14
CA ASP A 133 -11.87 -6.11 -10.45
C ASP A 133 -11.90 -5.78 -8.95
N ALA A 134 -10.93 -5.03 -8.46
CA ALA A 134 -10.83 -4.69 -7.05
C ALA A 134 -11.50 -3.35 -6.77
N THR A 135 -12.15 -3.26 -5.63
CA THR A 135 -12.79 -2.01 -5.20
C THR A 135 -11.90 -1.32 -4.18
N VAL A 136 -11.68 -0.04 -4.35
CA VAL A 136 -10.94 0.76 -3.37
C VAL A 136 -11.88 1.05 -2.21
N THR A 137 -11.55 0.52 -1.04
CA THR A 137 -12.38 0.69 0.16
C THR A 137 -11.93 1.87 1.02
N ALA A 138 -10.67 2.23 0.92
CA ALA A 138 -10.14 3.42 1.56
C ALA A 138 -9.05 3.99 0.67
N ALA A 139 -8.99 5.29 0.57
CA ALA A 139 -8.05 5.96 -0.31
C ALA A 139 -7.30 7.05 0.43
N ASP A 140 -6.23 7.53 -0.19
CA ASP A 140 -5.45 8.65 0.33
C ASP A 140 -4.87 8.41 1.73
N VAL A 141 -4.47 7.18 2.01
CA VAL A 141 -3.74 6.90 3.23
C VAL A 141 -2.31 7.37 3.01
N GLY A 142 -1.96 8.50 3.58
CA GLY A 142 -0.67 9.13 3.35
C GLY A 142 0.48 8.43 4.04
N ALA A 143 1.61 8.38 3.36
CA ALA A 143 2.86 7.90 3.91
C ALA A 143 3.97 8.88 3.53
N SER A 144 5.10 8.81 4.20
CA SER A 144 6.19 9.76 3.96
C SER A 144 6.73 9.69 2.53
N ASN A 145 6.68 8.51 1.92
CA ASN A 145 7.21 8.30 0.59
C ASN A 145 6.14 7.85 -0.43
N GLY A 146 4.87 8.12 -0.16
CA GLY A 146 3.82 7.79 -1.10
C GLY A 146 2.43 7.76 -0.50
N VAL A 147 1.55 7.06 -1.18
CA VAL A 147 0.13 6.96 -0.81
C VAL A 147 -0.31 5.51 -0.91
N ILE A 148 -1.18 5.11 -0.02
CA ILE A 148 -1.78 3.78 -0.01
C ILE A 148 -3.26 3.91 -0.30
N HIS A 149 -3.73 3.12 -1.25
CA HIS A 149 -5.17 2.94 -1.49
C HIS A 149 -5.51 1.50 -1.12
N VAL A 150 -6.45 1.34 -0.22
CA VAL A 150 -6.84 0.02 0.28
C VAL A 150 -7.84 -0.61 -0.67
N ILE A 151 -7.56 -1.81 -1.14
CA ILE A 151 -8.46 -2.54 -2.04
C ILE A 151 -8.93 -3.83 -1.38
N ASP A 152 -10.07 -4.32 -1.83
CA ASP A 152 -10.70 -5.50 -1.25
C ASP A 152 -10.45 -6.78 -2.06
N THR A 153 -9.63 -6.71 -3.08
CA THR A 153 -9.30 -7.86 -3.93
C THR A 153 -7.86 -7.74 -4.39
N VAL A 154 -7.16 -8.85 -4.41
CA VAL A 154 -5.77 -8.89 -4.88
C VAL A 154 -5.75 -8.76 -6.40
N LEU A 155 -4.92 -7.86 -6.91
CA LEU A 155 -4.74 -7.70 -8.35
C LEU A 155 -3.77 -8.77 -8.85
N LEU A 156 -4.16 -9.46 -9.88
CA LEU A 156 -3.29 -10.46 -10.51
C LEU A 156 -2.92 -9.97 -11.91
N PRO A 157 -1.63 -9.92 -12.22
CA PRO A 157 -1.21 -9.50 -13.55
C PRO A 157 -1.66 -10.49 -14.60
N PRO A 158 -1.93 -10.03 -15.82
CA PRO A 158 -2.43 -10.90 -16.89
C PRO A 158 -1.43 -11.97 -17.34
N GLU A 159 -0.22 -11.85 -16.92
CA GLU A 159 0.83 -12.79 -17.31
C GLU A 159 0.90 -14.06 -16.47
N MET A 160 0.04 -14.16 -15.50
CA MET A 160 0.02 -15.34 -14.62
C MET A 160 -0.99 -16.37 -15.05
#